data_07896106b5b301cffaef881e48ff5f35
#
_entry.id   07896106b5b301cffaef881e48ff5f35
#
_cell.length_a   1.000
_cell.length_b   1.000
_cell.length_c   1.000
_cell.angle_alpha   90.00
_cell.angle_beta   90.00
_cell.angle_gamma   90.00
#
_symmetry.space_group_name_H-M   'P 1'
#
loop_
_entity.id
_entity.type
_entity.pdbx_description
1 polymer ?
#
loop_
_entity_poly.entity_id
_entity_poly.type
_entity_poly.pdbx_seq_one_letter_code
_entity_poly.pdbx_strand_id
1 'polypeptide(L)'
;MDFEKKLKQRILTARIFLVLGPILMAVSIWQNLDNEFFFAWGTALLVIGIVRLRQYRKVMASPEAMRAQEIAETDERNIMLANKAKSWAFCWYVLICGTAVIVLEFMGKTELATLLAFSVCALIVLYWVGYHVLKRKY
;
A
#
# COMPACT_ATOMS: atom_id res chain seq x y z
N MET A 1 6.12 -2.24 23.19
CA MET A 1 6.49 -1.00 22.44
C MET A 1 5.31 -0.06 22.52
N ASP A 2 5.47 1.11 23.14
CA ASP A 2 4.37 2.03 23.39
C ASP A 2 3.64 2.42 22.11
N PHE A 3 2.31 2.36 22.14
CA PHE A 3 1.44 2.72 21.01
C PHE A 3 1.73 4.14 20.50
N GLU A 4 2.06 5.04 21.40
CA GLU A 4 2.47 6.42 21.09
C GLU A 4 3.73 6.47 20.19
N LYS A 5 4.73 5.61 20.45
CA LYS A 5 5.93 5.52 19.60
C LYS A 5 5.60 5.04 18.19
N LYS A 6 4.72 4.03 18.08
CA LYS A 6 4.23 3.56 16.76
C LYS A 6 3.51 4.67 16.01
N LEU A 7 2.68 5.43 16.70
CA LEU A 7 1.93 6.53 16.09
C LEU A 7 2.86 7.64 15.60
N LYS A 8 3.91 7.99 16.39
CA LYS A 8 4.95 8.95 15.99
C LYS A 8 5.71 8.50 14.75
N GLN A 9 6.06 7.21 14.66
CA GLN A 9 6.69 6.65 13.45
C GLN A 9 5.79 6.74 12.22
N ARG A 10 4.50 6.45 12.37
CA ARG A 10 3.52 6.57 11.29
C ARG A 10 3.34 8.01 10.82
N ILE A 11 3.38 8.97 11.73
CA ILE A 11 3.36 10.41 11.41
C ILE A 11 4.63 10.79 10.64
N LEU A 12 5.79 10.29 11.05
CA LEU A 12 7.04 10.53 10.35
C LEU A 12 6.98 10.00 8.90
N THR A 13 6.49 8.77 8.72
CA THR A 13 6.30 8.19 7.39
C THR A 13 5.33 9.00 6.54
N ALA A 14 4.23 9.48 7.11
CA ALA A 14 3.28 10.34 6.41
C ALA A 14 3.92 11.69 5.99
N ARG A 15 4.80 12.25 6.82
CA ARG A 15 5.57 13.47 6.48
C ARG A 15 6.55 13.20 5.34
N ILE A 16 7.23 12.04 5.34
CA ILE A 16 8.13 11.64 4.25
C ILE A 16 7.37 11.57 2.92
N PHE A 17 6.18 10.96 2.89
CA PHE A 17 5.34 10.92 1.69
C PHE A 17 4.91 12.30 1.21
N LEU A 18 4.64 13.20 2.17
CA LEU A 18 4.24 14.58 1.89
C LEU A 18 5.37 15.42 1.28
N VAL A 19 6.63 15.06 1.56
CA VAL A 19 7.83 15.69 0.97
C VAL A 19 8.19 15.04 -0.37
N LEU A 20 8.16 13.70 -0.44
CA LEU A 20 8.49 12.96 -1.66
C LEU A 20 7.52 13.23 -2.81
N GLY A 21 6.22 13.40 -2.52
CA GLY A 21 5.22 13.70 -3.52
C GLY A 21 5.56 14.93 -4.38
N PRO A 22 5.72 16.11 -3.79
CA PRO A 22 6.09 17.32 -4.51
C PRO A 22 7.46 17.23 -5.20
N ILE A 23 8.44 16.53 -4.62
CA ILE A 23 9.76 16.33 -5.25
C ILE A 23 9.60 15.54 -6.56
N LEU A 24 8.84 14.44 -6.56
CA LEU A 24 8.59 13.66 -7.77
C LEU A 24 7.83 14.47 -8.83
N MET A 25 6.86 15.28 -8.41
CA MET A 25 6.15 16.18 -9.33
C MET A 25 7.08 17.23 -9.93
N ALA A 26 7.95 17.85 -9.13
CA ALA A 26 8.91 18.83 -9.58
C ALA A 26 9.93 18.24 -10.56
N VAL A 27 10.43 17.04 -10.29
CA VAL A 27 11.34 16.31 -11.18
C VAL A 27 10.67 15.98 -12.51
N SER A 28 9.41 15.56 -12.49
CA SER A 28 8.62 15.28 -13.68
C SER A 28 8.49 16.51 -14.58
N ILE A 29 8.23 17.67 -14.00
CA ILE A 29 8.11 18.94 -14.71
C ILE A 29 9.47 19.39 -15.26
N TRP A 30 10.53 19.30 -14.44
CA TRP A 30 11.87 19.78 -14.85
C TRP A 30 12.47 18.98 -15.99
N GLN A 31 12.28 17.66 -15.99
CA GLN A 31 12.87 16.78 -17.01
C GLN A 31 12.03 16.71 -18.29
N ASN A 32 10.93 17.49 -18.39
CA ASN A 32 10.00 17.40 -19.53
C ASN A 32 9.67 15.95 -19.91
N LEU A 33 9.56 15.11 -18.88
CA LEU A 33 9.18 13.71 -19.08
C LEU A 33 7.72 13.71 -19.54
N ASP A 34 7.47 13.41 -20.80
CA ASP A 34 6.13 13.18 -21.37
C ASP A 34 5.37 12.05 -20.65
N ASN A 35 6.00 11.46 -19.66
CA ASN A 35 5.43 10.42 -18.81
C ASN A 35 4.66 11.05 -17.65
N GLU A 36 3.36 11.12 -17.81
CA GLU A 36 2.40 11.47 -16.74
C GLU A 36 2.53 10.56 -15.49
N PHE A 37 3.27 9.46 -15.61
CA PHE A 37 3.47 8.47 -14.57
C PHE A 37 4.09 9.03 -13.30
N PHE A 38 5.19 9.77 -13.40
CA PHE A 38 5.85 10.36 -12.23
C PHE A 38 4.99 11.44 -11.56
N PHE A 39 4.25 12.20 -12.37
CA PHE A 39 3.32 13.19 -11.87
C PHE A 39 2.16 12.53 -11.12
N ALA A 40 1.57 11.48 -11.68
CA ALA A 40 0.50 10.71 -11.06
C ALA A 40 0.96 10.06 -9.74
N TRP A 41 2.15 9.47 -9.70
CA TRP A 41 2.74 8.90 -8.49
C TRP A 41 3.00 9.96 -7.42
N GLY A 42 3.56 11.10 -7.80
CA GLY A 42 3.78 12.23 -6.89
C GLY A 42 2.48 12.71 -6.27
N THR A 43 1.43 12.85 -7.08
CA THR A 43 0.09 13.24 -6.62
C THR A 43 -0.51 12.20 -5.67
N ALA A 44 -0.40 10.91 -5.99
CA ALA A 44 -0.90 9.84 -5.14
C ALA A 44 -0.21 9.82 -3.76
N LEU A 45 1.12 9.95 -3.72
CA LEU A 45 1.89 10.03 -2.47
C LEU A 45 1.50 11.25 -1.64
N LEU A 46 1.29 12.40 -2.28
CA LEU A 46 0.87 13.62 -1.61
C LEU A 46 -0.51 13.47 -0.97
N VAL A 47 -1.49 12.94 -1.71
CA VAL A 47 -2.84 12.69 -1.20
C VAL A 47 -2.82 11.72 -0.02
N ILE A 48 -2.10 10.60 -0.16
CA ILE A 48 -1.96 9.60 0.91
C ILE A 48 -1.29 10.23 2.14
N GLY A 49 -0.23 11.03 1.94
CA GLY A 49 0.47 11.74 3.02
C GLY A 49 -0.45 12.68 3.79
N ILE A 50 -1.25 13.49 3.08
CA ILE A 50 -2.20 14.43 3.70
C ILE A 50 -3.27 13.69 4.50
N VAL A 51 -3.92 12.68 3.89
CA VAL A 51 -4.99 11.93 4.53
C VAL A 51 -4.50 11.23 5.80
N ARG A 52 -3.37 10.54 5.71
CA ARG A 52 -2.77 9.85 6.87
C ARG A 52 -2.33 10.82 7.96
N LEU A 53 -1.72 11.94 7.58
CA LEU A 53 -1.28 12.93 8.56
C LEU A 53 -2.47 13.52 9.32
N ARG A 54 -3.57 13.84 8.63
CA ARG A 54 -4.81 14.32 9.27
C ARG A 54 -5.40 13.28 10.21
N GLN A 55 -5.48 12.02 9.79
CA GLN A 55 -5.99 10.93 10.62
C GLN A 55 -5.16 10.75 11.89
N TYR A 56 -3.84 10.66 11.78
CA TYR A 56 -2.96 10.44 12.93
C TYR A 56 -2.92 11.64 13.88
N ARG A 57 -2.97 12.88 13.35
CA ARG A 57 -3.08 14.08 14.17
C ARG A 57 -4.38 14.11 14.97
N LYS A 58 -5.51 13.73 14.34
CA LYS A 58 -6.79 13.65 15.01
C LYS A 58 -6.78 12.64 16.16
N VAL A 59 -6.12 11.50 15.95
CA VAL A 59 -5.97 10.47 17.00
C VAL A 59 -5.07 10.94 18.12
N MET A 60 -3.98 11.63 17.84
CA MET A 60 -3.09 12.18 18.88
C MET A 60 -3.69 13.35 19.66
N ALA A 61 -4.67 14.05 19.11
CA ALA A 61 -5.29 15.21 19.77
C ALA A 61 -6.16 14.84 20.97
N SER A 62 -6.64 13.58 21.05
CA SER A 62 -7.51 13.12 22.14
C SER A 62 -6.97 11.82 22.74
N PRO A 63 -6.73 11.78 24.08
CA PRO A 63 -6.33 10.54 24.76
C PRO A 63 -7.35 9.42 24.61
N GLU A 64 -8.63 9.78 24.53
CA GLU A 64 -9.73 8.82 24.32
C GLU A 64 -9.68 8.20 22.93
N ALA A 65 -9.44 9.02 21.89
CA ALA A 65 -9.29 8.53 20.52
C ALA A 65 -8.05 7.62 20.38
N MET A 66 -6.97 7.94 21.07
CA MET A 66 -5.76 7.13 21.09
C MET A 66 -5.99 5.76 21.74
N ARG A 67 -6.69 5.72 22.88
CA ARG A 67 -7.08 4.46 23.55
C ARG A 67 -8.06 3.65 22.72
N ALA A 68 -9.05 4.29 22.10
CA ALA A 68 -10.01 3.62 21.23
C ALA A 68 -9.32 2.97 20.03
N GLN A 69 -8.34 3.64 19.43
CA GLN A 69 -7.58 3.08 18.32
C GLN A 69 -6.62 1.97 18.76
N GLU A 70 -6.00 2.09 19.94
CA GLU A 70 -5.17 1.05 20.52
C GLU A 70 -5.98 -0.23 20.76
N ILE A 71 -7.17 -0.10 21.35
CA ILE A 71 -8.10 -1.21 21.57
C ILE A 71 -8.50 -1.83 20.22
N ALA A 72 -8.87 -1.00 19.23
CA ALA A 72 -9.26 -1.49 17.92
C ALA A 72 -8.13 -2.22 17.16
N GLU A 73 -6.87 -1.81 17.37
CA GLU A 73 -5.70 -2.47 16.75
C GLU A 73 -5.25 -3.73 17.51
N THR A 74 -5.58 -3.86 18.78
CA THR A 74 -5.25 -5.04 19.62
C THR A 74 -6.38 -6.06 19.71
N ASP A 75 -7.59 -5.69 19.33
CA ASP A 75 -8.74 -6.59 19.31
C ASP A 75 -8.52 -7.72 18.29
N GLU A 76 -8.47 -8.95 18.77
CA GLU A 76 -8.26 -10.16 17.96
C GLU A 76 -9.29 -10.29 16.84
N ARG A 77 -10.53 -9.89 17.08
CA ARG A 77 -11.59 -9.89 16.08
C ARG A 77 -11.26 -8.95 14.91
N ASN A 78 -10.80 -7.75 15.21
CA ASN A 78 -10.43 -6.75 14.20
C ASN A 78 -9.19 -7.18 13.41
N ILE A 79 -8.21 -7.78 14.09
CA ILE A 79 -7.01 -8.34 13.45
C ILE A 79 -7.40 -9.48 12.51
N MET A 80 -8.26 -10.39 12.96
CA MET A 80 -8.74 -11.49 12.14
C MET A 80 -9.53 -10.99 10.92
N LEU A 81 -10.39 -10.00 11.10
CA LEU A 81 -11.17 -9.39 10.02
C LEU A 81 -10.28 -8.69 8.99
N ALA A 82 -9.28 -7.93 9.45
CA ALA A 82 -8.30 -7.28 8.59
C ALA A 82 -7.47 -8.29 7.80
N ASN A 83 -7.06 -9.40 8.42
CA ASN A 83 -6.31 -10.45 7.75
C ASN A 83 -7.17 -11.20 6.72
N LYS A 84 -8.43 -11.49 7.05
CA LYS A 84 -9.40 -12.05 6.10
C LYS A 84 -9.63 -11.14 4.91
N ALA A 85 -9.79 -9.84 5.14
CA ALA A 85 -9.98 -8.85 4.08
C ALA A 85 -8.76 -8.78 3.14
N LYS A 86 -7.54 -8.80 3.70
CA LYS A 86 -6.30 -8.85 2.92
C LYS A 86 -6.20 -10.11 2.06
N SER A 87 -6.52 -11.27 2.63
CA SER A 87 -6.53 -12.54 1.91
C SER A 87 -7.56 -12.54 0.78
N TRP A 88 -8.76 -12.05 1.05
CA TRP A 88 -9.81 -11.92 0.05
C TRP A 88 -9.43 -10.97 -1.09
N ALA A 89 -8.89 -9.79 -0.76
CA ALA A 89 -8.40 -8.83 -1.75
C ALA A 89 -7.26 -9.41 -2.61
N PHE A 90 -6.35 -10.16 -2.02
CA PHE A 90 -5.27 -10.84 -2.75
C PHE A 90 -5.80 -11.86 -3.75
N CYS A 91 -6.76 -12.71 -3.34
CA CYS A 91 -7.37 -13.69 -4.23
C CYS A 91 -8.06 -13.02 -5.42
N TRP A 92 -8.84 -11.96 -5.17
CA TRP A 92 -9.51 -11.20 -6.23
C TRP A 92 -8.52 -10.52 -7.16
N TYR A 93 -7.45 -9.94 -6.62
CA TYR A 93 -6.40 -9.33 -7.42
C TYR A 93 -5.78 -10.34 -8.38
N VAL A 94 -5.40 -11.53 -7.90
CA VAL A 94 -4.81 -12.59 -8.73
C VAL A 94 -5.79 -13.04 -9.81
N LEU A 95 -7.07 -13.22 -9.49
CA LEU A 95 -8.11 -13.60 -10.46
C LEU A 95 -8.31 -12.53 -11.55
N ILE A 96 -8.42 -11.28 -11.16
CA ILE A 96 -8.61 -10.16 -12.10
C ILE A 96 -7.41 -10.01 -13.03
N CYS A 97 -6.20 -10.02 -12.45
CA CYS A 97 -4.97 -9.92 -13.24
C CYS A 97 -4.76 -11.14 -14.15
N GLY A 98 -5.05 -12.35 -13.68
CA GLY A 98 -4.98 -13.55 -14.50
C GLY A 98 -5.95 -13.51 -15.69
N THR A 99 -7.18 -13.06 -15.45
CA THR A 99 -8.16 -12.85 -16.53
C THR A 99 -7.70 -11.77 -17.50
N ALA A 100 -7.15 -10.67 -16.98
CA ALA A 100 -6.63 -9.58 -17.82
C ALA A 100 -5.45 -10.04 -18.72
N VAL A 101 -4.55 -10.90 -18.21
CA VAL A 101 -3.47 -11.49 -19.02
C VAL A 101 -4.04 -12.24 -20.22
N ILE A 102 -5.03 -13.10 -19.99
CA ILE A 102 -5.69 -13.88 -21.04
C ILE A 102 -6.32 -12.94 -22.10
N VAL A 103 -7.05 -11.92 -21.65
CA VAL A 103 -7.68 -10.95 -22.56
C VAL A 103 -6.64 -10.18 -23.38
N LEU A 104 -5.55 -9.74 -22.75
CA LEU A 104 -4.47 -9.01 -23.43
C LEU A 104 -3.77 -9.87 -24.48
N GLU A 105 -3.55 -11.16 -24.21
CA GLU A 105 -3.01 -12.11 -25.21
C GLU A 105 -3.94 -12.24 -26.41
N PHE A 106 -5.25 -12.38 -26.20
CA PHE A 106 -6.24 -12.42 -27.29
C PHE A 106 -6.28 -11.12 -28.11
N MET A 107 -5.99 -9.98 -27.47
CA MET A 107 -5.87 -8.68 -28.15
C MET A 107 -4.52 -8.47 -28.88
N GLY A 108 -3.62 -9.43 -28.83
CA GLY A 108 -2.27 -9.33 -29.42
C GLY A 108 -1.31 -8.38 -28.69
N LYS A 109 -1.64 -7.98 -27.46
CA LYS A 109 -0.78 -7.10 -26.63
C LYS A 109 0.12 -7.92 -25.70
N THR A 110 0.95 -8.75 -26.31
CA THR A 110 1.83 -9.72 -25.62
C THR A 110 2.80 -9.08 -24.63
N GLU A 111 3.34 -7.90 -24.91
CA GLU A 111 4.27 -7.21 -24.00
C GLU A 111 3.58 -6.83 -22.68
N LEU A 112 2.38 -6.27 -22.76
CA LEU A 112 1.59 -5.90 -21.56
C LEU A 112 1.14 -7.15 -20.79
N ALA A 113 0.74 -8.19 -21.50
CA ALA A 113 0.34 -9.47 -20.89
C ALA A 113 1.53 -10.09 -20.14
N THR A 114 2.72 -10.10 -20.72
CA THR A 114 3.94 -10.63 -20.10
C THR A 114 4.32 -9.84 -18.85
N LEU A 115 4.32 -8.51 -18.89
CA LEU A 115 4.60 -7.67 -17.72
C LEU A 115 3.62 -7.92 -16.59
N LEU A 116 2.33 -8.02 -16.92
CA LEU A 116 1.29 -8.30 -15.92
C LEU A 116 1.44 -9.70 -15.33
N ALA A 117 1.74 -10.72 -16.14
CA ALA A 117 2.00 -12.07 -15.69
C ALA A 117 3.20 -12.14 -14.73
N PHE A 118 4.30 -11.47 -15.06
CA PHE A 118 5.47 -11.37 -14.19
C PHE A 118 5.14 -10.71 -12.84
N SER A 119 4.32 -9.66 -12.83
CA SER A 119 3.92 -9.00 -11.58
C SER A 119 3.11 -9.91 -10.68
N VAL A 120 2.19 -10.70 -11.26
CA VAL A 120 1.39 -11.69 -10.50
C VAL A 120 2.28 -12.81 -9.95
N CYS A 121 3.19 -13.34 -10.77
CA CYS A 121 4.14 -14.37 -10.32
C CYS A 121 5.03 -13.88 -9.18
N ALA A 122 5.56 -12.66 -9.28
CA ALA A 122 6.37 -12.05 -8.23
C ALA A 122 5.59 -11.91 -6.90
N LEU A 123 4.32 -11.51 -6.97
CA LEU A 123 3.45 -11.41 -5.81
C LEU A 123 3.19 -12.77 -5.14
N ILE A 124 2.95 -13.81 -5.93
CA ILE A 124 2.74 -15.18 -5.42
C ILE A 124 4.01 -15.68 -4.74
N VAL A 125 5.19 -15.45 -5.34
CA VAL A 125 6.48 -15.82 -4.74
C VAL A 125 6.71 -15.08 -3.43
N LEU A 126 6.46 -13.77 -3.38
CA LEU A 126 6.58 -12.97 -2.16
C LEU A 126 5.64 -13.45 -1.05
N TYR A 127 4.41 -13.80 -1.41
CA TYR A 127 3.47 -14.39 -0.47
C TYR A 127 3.98 -15.72 0.09
N TRP A 128 4.48 -16.60 -0.77
CA TRP A 128 5.01 -17.91 -0.39
C TRP A 128 6.23 -17.80 0.54
N VAL A 129 7.19 -16.94 0.17
CA VAL A 129 8.38 -16.66 1.00
C VAL A 129 7.95 -16.06 2.34
N GLY A 130 7.07 -15.06 2.34
CA GLY A 130 6.55 -14.44 3.56
C GLY A 130 5.86 -15.45 4.48
N TYR A 131 5.07 -16.36 3.92
CA TYR A 131 4.41 -17.43 4.66
C TYR A 131 5.44 -18.37 5.34
N HIS A 132 6.48 -18.79 4.60
CA HIS A 132 7.51 -19.69 5.15
C HIS A 132 8.37 -19.03 6.22
N VAL A 133 8.70 -17.75 6.05
CA VAL A 133 9.44 -16.97 7.05
C VAL A 133 8.63 -16.82 8.33
N LEU A 134 7.35 -16.47 8.21
CA LEU A 134 6.45 -16.34 9.36
C LEU A 134 6.24 -17.68 10.06
N LYS A 135 6.01 -18.76 9.32
CA LYS A 135 5.86 -20.11 9.89
C LYS A 135 7.07 -20.60 10.69
N ARG A 136 8.27 -20.11 10.37
CA ARG A 136 9.49 -20.45 11.14
C ARG A 136 9.63 -19.61 12.41
N LYS A 137 8.94 -18.49 12.47
CA LYS A 137 9.05 -17.52 13.59
C LYS A 137 7.97 -17.73 14.65
N TYR A 138 6.86 -18.36 14.28
CA TYR A 138 5.73 -18.76 15.12
C TYR A 138 5.52 -20.27 15.08
#